data_897e948d293d4a363f4be3dc86c7bde8
#
_entry.id   897e948d293d4a363f4be3dc86c7bde8
#
_cell.length_a   1.000
_cell.length_b   1.000
_cell.length_c   1.000
_cell.angle_alpha   90.00
_cell.angle_beta   90.00
_cell.angle_gamma   90.00
#
_symmetry.space_group_name_H-M   'P 1'
#
loop_
_entity.id
_entity.type
_entity.pdbx_description
1 polymer ?
#
loop_
_entity_poly.entity_id
_entity_poly.type
_entity_poly.pdbx_seq_one_letter_code
_entity_poly.pdbx_strand_id
1 'polypeptide(L)'
;MMSVFGSPATYVQGKNVLFDSASYITRLGRKVLLLAGSTAYKIAGQKYVDYLKDNDVDVEYVPFNGESSVSEIDRVTEIGKEFGADLVIGLGGGKALDSAKAIADNLRVKVAILPTLASTDAPCSRLSVLYTDEGTFSAYRFYAQNPDLVLVDTKIIANAPVRMLTSGIADALATNVEAQAVARGAGSTMLGAKQTMVGNAIASKCEETLFAYGTQAVASVDNHAASKALEKIVEANTLMSGVGFESGGLAAAHAIHNGLTALNGPIHDLTHGEKVAFGTLTQLYLEGADQERFDKFLKFDLELGLPTTFADLQIPDVSDEELMQVGQLSTAPNDTMVQMPFTVEASDVVEAMKGVDAYSRYYQAHHVNK
;
A
#
# COMPACT_ATOMS: atom_id res chain seq x y z
N MET A 1 -21.40 -15.61 11.50
CA MET A 1 -20.85 -14.35 10.94
C MET A 1 -20.67 -14.56 9.44
N MET A 2 -20.99 -13.58 8.61
CA MET A 2 -20.92 -13.65 7.15
C MET A 2 -19.46 -13.52 6.67
N SER A 3 -19.09 -14.21 5.59
CA SER A 3 -17.79 -14.03 4.90
C SER A 3 -17.99 -13.17 3.66
N VAL A 4 -17.10 -12.21 3.41
CA VAL A 4 -17.17 -11.28 2.28
C VAL A 4 -15.82 -11.27 1.57
N PHE A 5 -15.86 -11.20 0.24
CA PHE A 5 -14.71 -11.05 -0.62
C PHE A 5 -14.97 -9.88 -1.57
N GLY A 6 -13.99 -9.00 -1.73
CA GLY A 6 -14.03 -7.87 -2.65
C GLY A 6 -12.81 -7.89 -3.57
N SER A 7 -12.97 -7.35 -4.79
CA SER A 7 -11.88 -7.13 -5.75
C SER A 7 -12.26 -6.05 -6.75
N PRO A 8 -11.31 -5.43 -7.46
CA PRO A 8 -11.62 -4.59 -8.61
C PRO A 8 -12.49 -5.32 -9.63
N ALA A 9 -13.37 -4.60 -10.32
CA ALA A 9 -14.19 -5.19 -11.36
C ALA A 9 -13.33 -5.69 -12.55
N THR A 10 -12.24 -4.97 -12.83
CA THR A 10 -11.25 -5.38 -13.84
C THR A 10 -9.85 -4.98 -13.38
N TYR A 11 -8.89 -5.89 -13.50
CA TYR A 11 -7.46 -5.64 -13.34
C TYR A 11 -6.75 -5.94 -14.65
N VAL A 12 -5.94 -5.00 -15.13
CA VAL A 12 -5.16 -5.11 -16.37
C VAL A 12 -3.72 -4.78 -16.05
N GLN A 13 -2.80 -5.68 -16.40
CA GLN A 13 -1.37 -5.46 -16.19
C GLN A 13 -0.57 -5.92 -17.40
N GLY A 14 0.45 -5.16 -17.75
CA GLY A 14 1.42 -5.55 -18.75
C GLY A 14 2.30 -4.39 -19.19
N LYS A 15 3.25 -4.70 -20.08
CA LYS A 15 4.19 -3.71 -20.61
C LYS A 15 3.48 -2.88 -21.70
N ASN A 16 3.51 -1.55 -21.54
CA ASN A 16 2.93 -0.55 -22.44
C ASN A 16 1.38 -0.64 -22.59
N VAL A 17 0.68 -1.30 -21.65
CA VAL A 17 -0.78 -1.47 -21.72
C VAL A 17 -1.54 -0.16 -21.57
N LEU A 18 -0.90 0.90 -21.07
CA LEU A 18 -1.53 2.20 -20.92
C LEU A 18 -2.05 2.71 -22.28
N PHE A 19 -1.27 2.54 -23.34
CA PHE A 19 -1.61 2.98 -24.71
C PHE A 19 -2.37 1.97 -25.54
N ASP A 20 -2.83 0.87 -24.93
CA ASP A 20 -3.77 -0.12 -25.50
C ASP A 20 -5.10 -0.13 -24.73
N SER A 21 -5.31 0.83 -23.83
CA SER A 21 -6.39 0.79 -22.83
C SER A 21 -7.71 1.46 -23.25
N ALA A 22 -7.79 2.11 -24.41
CA ALA A 22 -8.95 2.93 -24.80
C ALA A 22 -10.29 2.18 -24.68
N SER A 23 -10.34 0.90 -25.05
CA SER A 23 -11.55 0.09 -24.95
C SER A 23 -12.01 -0.17 -23.52
N TYR A 24 -11.09 -0.19 -22.54
CA TYR A 24 -11.43 -0.31 -21.13
C TYR A 24 -11.99 1.01 -20.60
N ILE A 25 -11.38 2.13 -20.97
CA ILE A 25 -11.78 3.47 -20.53
C ILE A 25 -13.15 3.85 -21.13
N THR A 26 -13.34 3.70 -22.44
CA THR A 26 -14.58 4.11 -23.12
C THR A 26 -15.82 3.34 -22.68
N ARG A 27 -15.66 2.13 -22.11
CA ARG A 27 -16.75 1.37 -21.47
C ARG A 27 -17.15 1.95 -20.09
N LEU A 28 -16.26 2.69 -19.45
CA LEU A 28 -16.51 3.29 -18.13
C LEU A 28 -17.08 4.69 -18.27
N GLY A 29 -16.54 5.50 -19.18
CA GLY A 29 -16.99 6.87 -19.41
C GLY A 29 -16.27 7.50 -20.61
N ARG A 30 -16.73 8.71 -20.99
CA ARG A 30 -16.15 9.49 -22.09
C ARG A 30 -15.82 10.92 -21.70
N LYS A 31 -16.25 11.37 -20.54
CA LYS A 31 -15.86 12.64 -19.92
C LYS A 31 -15.00 12.38 -18.69
N VAL A 32 -13.71 12.35 -18.90
CA VAL A 32 -12.72 11.90 -17.92
C VAL A 32 -12.15 13.08 -17.14
N LEU A 33 -12.27 13.04 -15.81
CA LEU A 33 -11.48 13.86 -14.90
C LEU A 33 -10.21 13.11 -14.55
N LEU A 34 -9.05 13.56 -15.06
CA LEU A 34 -7.75 12.93 -14.79
C LEU A 34 -7.02 13.68 -13.70
N LEU A 35 -6.85 13.04 -12.53
CA LEU A 35 -6.08 13.54 -11.40
C LEU A 35 -4.67 12.97 -11.43
N ALA A 36 -3.64 13.81 -11.48
CA ALA A 36 -2.25 13.38 -11.41
C ALA A 36 -1.34 14.44 -10.82
N GLY A 37 -0.37 14.02 -10.01
CA GLY A 37 0.72 14.89 -9.59
C GLY A 37 1.66 15.24 -10.75
N SER A 38 2.42 16.32 -10.61
CA SER A 38 3.28 16.87 -11.68
C SER A 38 4.26 15.84 -12.26
N THR A 39 4.84 14.99 -11.41
CA THR A 39 5.79 13.95 -11.84
C THR A 39 5.09 12.85 -12.66
N ALA A 40 3.99 12.31 -12.18
CA ALA A 40 3.21 11.29 -12.89
C ALA A 40 2.66 11.83 -14.21
N TYR A 41 2.21 13.08 -14.23
CA TYR A 41 1.74 13.74 -15.44
C TYR A 41 2.85 13.87 -16.49
N LYS A 42 4.06 14.27 -16.10
CA LYS A 42 5.22 14.37 -17.02
C LYS A 42 5.67 12.99 -17.55
N ILE A 43 5.63 11.96 -16.69
CA ILE A 43 6.09 10.60 -17.07
C ILE A 43 5.11 9.95 -18.05
N ALA A 44 3.81 10.04 -17.80
CA ALA A 44 2.79 9.30 -18.54
C ALA A 44 1.55 10.15 -18.90
N GLY A 45 1.12 11.04 -17.99
CA GLY A 45 -0.18 11.69 -18.05
C GLY A 45 -0.39 12.51 -19.30
N GLN A 46 0.57 13.35 -19.72
CA GLN A 46 0.44 14.17 -20.91
C GLN A 46 0.16 13.33 -22.16
N LYS A 47 0.99 12.30 -22.39
CA LYS A 47 0.82 11.39 -23.54
C LYS A 47 -0.49 10.59 -23.44
N TYR A 48 -0.90 10.27 -22.22
CA TYR A 48 -2.13 9.51 -22.00
C TYR A 48 -3.38 10.37 -22.28
N VAL A 49 -3.35 11.64 -21.91
CA VAL A 49 -4.42 12.61 -22.29
C VAL A 49 -4.55 12.71 -23.81
N ASP A 50 -3.43 12.85 -24.52
CA ASP A 50 -3.44 12.92 -25.98
C ASP A 50 -3.98 11.60 -26.58
N TYR A 51 -3.52 10.45 -26.09
CA TYR A 51 -4.02 9.13 -26.50
C TYR A 51 -5.52 8.96 -26.27
N LEU A 52 -6.06 9.41 -25.14
CA LEU A 52 -7.49 9.33 -24.85
C LEU A 52 -8.30 10.23 -25.77
N LYS A 53 -7.83 11.46 -26.05
CA LYS A 53 -8.46 12.37 -26.99
C LYS A 53 -8.50 11.81 -28.42
N ASP A 54 -7.43 11.15 -28.85
CA ASP A 54 -7.35 10.46 -30.14
C ASP A 54 -8.32 9.27 -30.24
N ASN A 55 -8.87 8.83 -29.09
CA ASN A 55 -9.87 7.75 -28.99
C ASN A 55 -11.25 8.26 -28.56
N ASP A 56 -11.60 9.50 -28.92
CA ASP A 56 -12.90 10.12 -28.68
C ASP A 56 -13.30 10.24 -27.19
N VAL A 57 -12.33 10.46 -26.30
CA VAL A 57 -12.54 10.72 -24.87
C VAL A 57 -12.22 12.16 -24.58
N ASP A 58 -13.15 12.88 -23.99
CA ASP A 58 -12.95 14.25 -23.50
C ASP A 58 -12.26 14.18 -22.13
N VAL A 59 -11.15 14.92 -21.95
CA VAL A 59 -10.31 14.81 -20.76
C VAL A 59 -10.02 16.18 -20.17
N GLU A 60 -10.41 16.37 -18.91
CA GLU A 60 -10.00 17.47 -18.05
C GLU A 60 -8.90 17.00 -17.11
N TYR A 61 -7.68 17.52 -17.28
CA TYR A 61 -6.56 17.26 -16.38
C TYR A 61 -6.58 18.21 -15.20
N VAL A 62 -6.55 17.65 -13.99
CA VAL A 62 -6.47 18.41 -12.74
C VAL A 62 -5.17 18.04 -12.01
N PRO A 63 -4.29 19.03 -11.75
CA PRO A 63 -3.11 18.82 -10.94
C PRO A 63 -3.48 18.41 -9.52
N PHE A 64 -2.83 17.34 -9.02
CA PHE A 64 -2.93 16.89 -7.63
C PHE A 64 -1.95 17.67 -6.77
N ASN A 65 -2.42 18.27 -5.66
CA ASN A 65 -1.62 19.16 -4.80
C ASN A 65 -0.77 18.43 -3.73
N GLY A 66 -0.79 17.11 -3.71
CA GLY A 66 0.16 16.31 -2.91
C GLY A 66 -0.46 15.55 -1.74
N GLU A 67 -1.54 16.03 -1.12
CA GLU A 67 -2.17 15.34 0.00
C GLU A 67 -3.57 14.82 -0.33
N SER A 68 -3.90 13.62 0.18
CA SER A 68 -5.24 13.04 0.13
C SER A 68 -6.09 13.62 1.26
N SER A 69 -6.31 14.94 1.21
CA SER A 69 -7.07 15.67 2.22
C SER A 69 -8.50 15.97 1.75
N VAL A 70 -9.38 16.22 2.73
CA VAL A 70 -10.78 16.58 2.43
C VAL A 70 -10.85 17.83 1.55
N SER A 71 -10.04 18.84 1.84
CA SER A 71 -9.98 20.09 1.08
C SER A 71 -9.61 19.88 -0.39
N GLU A 72 -8.60 19.04 -0.66
CA GLU A 72 -8.16 18.68 -2.01
C GLU A 72 -9.21 17.86 -2.75
N ILE A 73 -9.81 16.89 -2.08
CA ILE A 73 -10.90 16.06 -2.64
C ILE A 73 -12.09 16.94 -3.02
N ASP A 74 -12.50 17.87 -2.16
CA ASP A 74 -13.63 18.77 -2.41
C ASP A 74 -13.31 19.73 -3.57
N ARG A 75 -12.11 20.31 -3.61
CA ARG A 75 -11.65 21.16 -4.71
C ARG A 75 -11.78 20.47 -6.07
N VAL A 76 -11.27 19.23 -6.16
CA VAL A 76 -11.28 18.48 -7.43
C VAL A 76 -12.68 17.96 -7.76
N THR A 77 -13.50 17.65 -6.75
CA THR A 77 -14.91 17.26 -6.93
C THR A 77 -15.71 18.38 -7.59
N GLU A 78 -15.53 19.64 -7.17
CA GLU A 78 -16.23 20.77 -7.81
C GLU A 78 -15.82 20.94 -9.28
N ILE A 79 -14.51 20.84 -9.60
CA ILE A 79 -14.04 20.87 -10.99
C ILE A 79 -14.71 19.74 -11.81
N GLY A 80 -14.80 18.54 -11.23
CA GLY A 80 -15.45 17.40 -11.88
C GLY A 80 -16.93 17.61 -12.15
N LYS A 81 -17.66 18.27 -11.23
CA LYS A 81 -19.07 18.65 -11.42
C LYS A 81 -19.24 19.67 -12.55
N GLU A 82 -18.43 20.73 -12.56
CA GLU A 82 -18.47 21.76 -13.59
C GLU A 82 -18.17 21.20 -14.99
N PHE A 83 -17.17 20.31 -15.09
CA PHE A 83 -16.84 19.62 -16.33
C PHE A 83 -17.91 18.61 -16.75
N GLY A 84 -18.70 18.08 -15.80
CA GLY A 84 -19.67 17.02 -16.01
C GLY A 84 -19.02 15.67 -16.25
N ALA A 85 -17.99 15.34 -15.44
CA ALA A 85 -17.26 14.09 -15.51
C ALA A 85 -18.17 12.89 -15.30
N ASP A 86 -18.00 11.83 -16.11
CA ASP A 86 -18.66 10.51 -15.98
C ASP A 86 -17.68 9.40 -15.58
N LEU A 87 -16.37 9.72 -15.51
CA LEU A 87 -15.30 8.85 -15.06
C LEU A 87 -14.21 9.68 -14.37
N VAL A 88 -13.71 9.23 -13.24
CA VAL A 88 -12.47 9.73 -12.64
C VAL A 88 -11.32 8.78 -12.90
N ILE A 89 -10.18 9.30 -13.33
CA ILE A 89 -8.92 8.56 -13.45
C ILE A 89 -7.93 9.12 -12.44
N GLY A 90 -7.44 8.27 -11.52
CA GLY A 90 -6.27 8.56 -10.69
C GLY A 90 -5.01 8.02 -11.34
N LEU A 91 -4.04 8.89 -11.65
CA LEU A 91 -2.74 8.51 -12.22
C LEU A 91 -1.62 8.95 -11.28
N GLY A 92 -0.91 8.00 -10.65
CA GLY A 92 0.16 8.36 -9.74
C GLY A 92 0.48 7.33 -8.67
N GLY A 93 0.89 7.82 -7.49
CA GLY A 93 1.11 7.03 -6.27
C GLY A 93 -0.13 7.03 -5.36
N GLY A 94 -0.05 6.31 -4.24
CA GLY A 94 -1.17 6.02 -3.33
C GLY A 94 -2.08 7.21 -2.99
N LYS A 95 -1.52 8.35 -2.58
CA LYS A 95 -2.31 9.55 -2.21
C LYS A 95 -3.19 10.08 -3.36
N ALA A 96 -2.65 10.12 -4.58
CA ALA A 96 -3.43 10.54 -5.75
C ALA A 96 -4.52 9.52 -6.11
N LEU A 97 -4.22 8.23 -5.96
CA LEU A 97 -5.16 7.14 -6.22
C LEU A 97 -6.31 7.13 -5.21
N ASP A 98 -6.00 7.34 -3.93
CA ASP A 98 -6.98 7.43 -2.85
C ASP A 98 -7.87 8.67 -3.01
N SER A 99 -7.29 9.82 -3.38
CA SER A 99 -8.08 11.02 -3.71
C SER A 99 -9.02 10.77 -4.90
N ALA A 100 -8.56 10.07 -5.94
CA ALA A 100 -9.40 9.76 -7.10
C ALA A 100 -10.60 8.87 -6.74
N LYS A 101 -10.43 7.87 -5.86
CA LYS A 101 -11.55 7.06 -5.33
C LYS A 101 -12.56 7.92 -4.59
N ALA A 102 -12.09 8.82 -3.71
CA ALA A 102 -12.96 9.72 -2.94
C ALA A 102 -13.73 10.70 -3.83
N ILE A 103 -13.07 11.26 -4.85
CA ILE A 103 -13.68 12.18 -5.82
C ILE A 103 -14.75 11.44 -6.63
N ALA A 104 -14.46 10.23 -7.11
CA ALA A 104 -15.42 9.44 -7.87
C ALA A 104 -16.66 9.09 -7.04
N ASP A 105 -16.49 8.75 -5.76
CA ASP A 105 -17.58 8.52 -4.82
C ASP A 105 -18.43 9.78 -4.60
N ASN A 106 -17.79 10.94 -4.40
CA ASN A 106 -18.49 12.23 -4.27
C ASN A 106 -19.31 12.59 -5.53
N LEU A 107 -18.75 12.32 -6.71
CA LEU A 107 -19.40 12.55 -8.01
C LEU A 107 -20.43 11.45 -8.36
N ARG A 108 -20.39 10.30 -7.69
CA ARG A 108 -21.18 9.09 -7.99
C ARG A 108 -20.94 8.60 -9.42
N VAL A 109 -19.69 8.60 -9.83
CA VAL A 109 -19.23 8.10 -11.14
C VAL A 109 -18.26 6.96 -10.95
N LYS A 110 -17.86 6.30 -12.04
CA LYS A 110 -16.88 5.22 -12.04
C LYS A 110 -15.47 5.73 -11.80
N VAL A 111 -14.58 4.82 -11.35
CA VAL A 111 -13.17 5.12 -11.09
C VAL A 111 -12.24 4.14 -11.78
N ALA A 112 -11.22 4.68 -12.44
CA ALA A 112 -10.10 3.92 -12.95
C ALA A 112 -8.81 4.35 -12.23
N ILE A 113 -8.05 3.39 -11.74
CA ILE A 113 -6.83 3.58 -10.95
C ILE A 113 -5.63 3.13 -11.78
N LEU A 114 -4.73 4.08 -12.06
CA LEU A 114 -3.56 3.91 -12.92
C LEU A 114 -2.28 4.19 -12.11
N PRO A 115 -1.76 3.22 -11.35
CA PRO A 115 -0.56 3.42 -10.55
C PRO A 115 0.67 3.60 -11.44
N THR A 116 1.50 4.58 -11.13
CA THR A 116 2.83 4.79 -11.75
C THR A 116 3.95 4.21 -10.90
N LEU A 117 3.63 3.73 -9.72
CA LEU A 117 4.50 3.10 -8.73
C LEU A 117 3.82 1.83 -8.22
N ALA A 118 4.60 0.82 -7.84
CA ALA A 118 4.12 -0.35 -7.11
C ALA A 118 4.61 -0.29 -5.65
N SER A 119 4.39 0.85 -5.00
CA SER A 119 4.93 1.19 -3.68
C SER A 119 4.00 0.91 -2.50
N THR A 120 2.73 0.61 -2.78
CA THR A 120 1.70 0.27 -1.80
C THR A 120 0.61 -0.59 -2.43
N ASP A 121 -0.23 -1.17 -1.62
CA ASP A 121 -1.36 -2.01 -2.01
C ASP A 121 -2.69 -1.23 -2.19
N ALA A 122 -2.67 0.07 -2.05
CA ALA A 122 -3.82 0.96 -2.21
C ALA A 122 -4.62 0.81 -3.53
N PRO A 123 -4.00 0.47 -4.70
CA PRO A 123 -4.72 0.54 -5.99
C PRO A 123 -6.02 -0.26 -6.06
N CYS A 124 -6.08 -1.43 -5.42
CA CYS A 124 -7.18 -2.38 -5.63
C CYS A 124 -8.29 -2.33 -4.57
N SER A 125 -8.05 -1.69 -3.43
CA SER A 125 -8.99 -1.69 -2.31
C SER A 125 -10.15 -0.70 -2.47
N ARG A 126 -11.26 -0.98 -1.77
CA ARG A 126 -12.41 -0.06 -1.66
C ARG A 126 -12.28 0.89 -0.46
N LEU A 127 -11.09 1.35 -0.21
CA LEU A 127 -10.85 2.34 0.84
C LEU A 127 -9.83 3.39 0.38
N SER A 128 -9.84 4.52 1.05
CA SER A 128 -8.81 5.55 0.95
C SER A 128 -8.33 5.92 2.33
N VAL A 129 -7.04 6.20 2.43
CA VAL A 129 -6.44 6.82 3.60
C VAL A 129 -6.51 8.33 3.42
N LEU A 130 -7.14 9.02 4.36
CA LEU A 130 -7.27 10.47 4.37
C LEU A 130 -6.27 11.08 5.36
N TYR A 131 -5.73 12.23 4.98
CA TYR A 131 -4.78 13.00 5.76
C TYR A 131 -5.31 14.41 5.99
N THR A 132 -4.74 15.12 6.96
CA THR A 132 -4.90 16.57 7.07
C THR A 132 -4.09 17.25 5.95
N ASP A 133 -4.30 18.55 5.75
CA ASP A 133 -3.52 19.32 4.76
C ASP A 133 -2.03 19.37 5.09
N GLU A 134 -1.67 19.13 6.37
CA GLU A 134 -0.28 19.04 6.86
C GLU A 134 0.31 17.62 6.73
N GLY A 135 -0.45 16.64 6.21
CA GLY A 135 0.02 15.28 5.94
C GLY A 135 -0.08 14.32 7.14
N THR A 136 -0.81 14.67 8.20
CA THR A 136 -1.08 13.77 9.33
C THR A 136 -2.24 12.85 9.02
N PHE A 137 -2.15 11.56 9.41
CA PHE A 137 -3.26 10.61 9.28
C PHE A 137 -4.54 11.17 9.92
N SER A 138 -5.64 11.09 9.20
CA SER A 138 -6.95 11.57 9.65
C SER A 138 -7.95 10.45 9.82
N ALA A 139 -8.22 9.68 8.75
CA ALA A 139 -9.24 8.63 8.79
C ALA A 139 -9.10 7.66 7.61
N TYR A 140 -9.73 6.49 7.75
CA TYR A 140 -10.08 5.63 6.62
C TYR A 140 -11.47 6.00 6.08
N ARG A 141 -11.59 6.11 4.76
CA ARG A 141 -12.87 6.24 4.07
C ARG A 141 -13.15 4.97 3.28
N PHE A 142 -14.26 4.30 3.58
CA PHE A 142 -14.66 3.05 2.92
C PHE A 142 -15.73 3.33 1.86
N TYR A 143 -15.68 2.57 0.77
CA TYR A 143 -16.62 2.68 -0.35
C TYR A 143 -17.47 1.43 -0.49
N ALA A 144 -18.58 1.53 -1.23
CA ALA A 144 -19.49 0.40 -1.45
C ALA A 144 -18.85 -0.71 -2.32
N GLN A 145 -17.91 -0.34 -3.19
CA GLN A 145 -17.26 -1.25 -4.14
C GLN A 145 -15.80 -0.87 -4.38
N ASN A 146 -15.00 -1.85 -4.83
CA ASN A 146 -13.65 -1.65 -5.30
C ASN A 146 -13.64 -0.87 -6.63
N PRO A 147 -12.48 -0.36 -7.10
CA PRO A 147 -12.38 0.35 -8.38
C PRO A 147 -12.94 -0.45 -9.56
N ASP A 148 -13.55 0.26 -10.52
CA ASP A 148 -14.08 -0.36 -11.75
C ASP A 148 -12.96 -0.88 -12.65
N LEU A 149 -11.81 -0.19 -12.65
CA LEU A 149 -10.62 -0.59 -13.37
C LEU A 149 -9.36 -0.27 -12.57
N VAL A 150 -8.44 -1.22 -12.51
CA VAL A 150 -7.05 -0.98 -12.14
C VAL A 150 -6.18 -1.35 -13.34
N LEU A 151 -5.44 -0.38 -13.87
CA LEU A 151 -4.62 -0.53 -15.07
C LEU A 151 -3.15 -0.24 -14.76
N VAL A 152 -2.30 -1.25 -14.85
CA VAL A 152 -0.91 -1.22 -14.39
C VAL A 152 0.05 -1.40 -15.55
N ASP A 153 0.76 -0.34 -15.93
CA ASP A 153 1.80 -0.41 -16.96
C ASP A 153 3.16 -0.74 -16.33
N THR A 154 3.61 -1.98 -16.52
CA THR A 154 4.87 -2.46 -15.94
C THR A 154 6.11 -1.79 -16.53
N LYS A 155 6.01 -1.16 -17.72
CA LYS A 155 7.13 -0.37 -18.27
C LYS A 155 7.30 0.96 -17.54
N ILE A 156 6.21 1.58 -17.10
CA ILE A 156 6.27 2.78 -16.26
C ILE A 156 6.93 2.44 -14.92
N ILE A 157 6.46 1.38 -14.27
CA ILE A 157 7.00 0.93 -12.97
C ILE A 157 8.47 0.53 -13.07
N ALA A 158 8.89 -0.11 -14.17
CA ALA A 158 10.29 -0.47 -14.41
C ALA A 158 11.25 0.76 -14.48
N ASN A 159 10.71 1.95 -14.68
CA ASN A 159 11.48 3.19 -14.70
C ASN A 159 11.31 4.04 -13.41
N ALA A 160 10.57 3.53 -12.44
CA ALA A 160 10.42 4.17 -11.15
C ALA A 160 11.65 3.95 -10.25
N PRO A 161 11.85 4.74 -9.19
CA PRO A 161 12.93 4.49 -8.24
C PRO A 161 12.79 3.12 -7.57
N VAL A 162 13.90 2.39 -7.43
CA VAL A 162 13.96 1.07 -6.77
C VAL A 162 13.32 1.10 -5.39
N ARG A 163 13.58 2.15 -4.59
CA ARG A 163 13.00 2.35 -3.26
C ARG A 163 11.48 2.26 -3.24
N MET A 164 10.80 2.67 -4.33
CA MET A 164 9.35 2.56 -4.41
C MET A 164 8.88 1.11 -4.58
N LEU A 165 9.63 0.29 -5.32
CA LEU A 165 9.31 -1.13 -5.45
C LEU A 165 9.58 -1.88 -4.15
N THR A 166 10.72 -1.62 -3.47
CA THR A 166 11.03 -2.26 -2.18
C THR A 166 10.05 -1.86 -1.09
N SER A 167 9.59 -0.59 -1.07
CA SER A 167 8.49 -0.16 -0.21
C SER A 167 7.21 -0.98 -0.43
N GLY A 168 6.82 -1.21 -1.68
CA GLY A 168 5.64 -2.03 -1.97
C GLY A 168 5.81 -3.51 -1.62
N ILE A 169 7.02 -4.06 -1.76
CA ILE A 169 7.32 -5.43 -1.30
C ILE A 169 7.16 -5.52 0.22
N ALA A 170 7.68 -4.55 0.95
CA ALA A 170 7.59 -4.49 2.41
C ALA A 170 6.14 -4.40 2.90
N ASP A 171 5.34 -3.54 2.28
CA ASP A 171 3.91 -3.39 2.52
C ASP A 171 3.17 -4.73 2.28
N ALA A 172 3.42 -5.34 1.13
CA ALA A 172 2.81 -6.60 0.73
C ALA A 172 3.24 -7.81 1.59
N LEU A 173 4.42 -7.79 2.22
CA LEU A 173 4.85 -8.84 3.14
C LEU A 173 3.98 -8.92 4.40
N ALA A 174 3.46 -7.79 4.87
CA ALA A 174 2.55 -7.75 6.01
C ALA A 174 1.23 -8.49 5.72
N THR A 175 0.76 -8.46 4.48
CA THR A 175 -0.56 -8.96 4.08
C THR A 175 -0.88 -10.36 4.59
N ASN A 176 0.01 -11.32 4.36
CA ASN A 176 -0.25 -12.70 4.82
C ASN A 176 -0.01 -12.86 6.32
N VAL A 177 0.97 -12.18 6.89
CA VAL A 177 1.26 -12.22 8.34
C VAL A 177 0.03 -11.75 9.12
N GLU A 178 -0.55 -10.63 8.74
CA GLU A 178 -1.73 -10.06 9.38
C GLU A 178 -3.00 -10.89 9.08
N ALA A 179 -3.21 -11.32 7.84
CA ALA A 179 -4.36 -12.17 7.49
C ALA A 179 -4.38 -13.49 8.30
N GLN A 180 -3.21 -14.09 8.55
CA GLN A 180 -3.10 -15.28 9.40
C GLN A 180 -3.40 -14.97 10.87
N ALA A 181 -3.00 -13.82 11.39
CA ALA A 181 -3.37 -13.40 12.73
C ALA A 181 -4.90 -13.24 12.87
N VAL A 182 -5.53 -12.52 11.94
CA VAL A 182 -6.99 -12.35 11.89
C VAL A 182 -7.72 -13.70 11.75
N ALA A 183 -7.18 -14.64 10.96
CA ALA A 183 -7.75 -15.98 10.80
C ALA A 183 -7.77 -16.79 12.09
N ARG A 184 -6.73 -16.67 12.91
CA ARG A 184 -6.60 -17.37 14.21
C ARG A 184 -7.47 -16.74 15.29
N GLY A 185 -7.81 -15.46 15.14
CA GLY A 185 -8.60 -14.70 16.08
C GLY A 185 -10.10 -14.69 15.81
N ALA A 186 -10.83 -13.92 16.61
CA ALA A 186 -12.24 -13.64 16.40
C ALA A 186 -12.46 -12.42 15.48
N GLY A 187 -11.39 -11.84 14.91
CA GLY A 187 -11.36 -10.59 14.19
C GLY A 187 -12.21 -10.55 12.91
N SER A 188 -12.29 -9.37 12.35
CA SER A 188 -12.94 -9.08 11.07
C SER A 188 -11.92 -8.55 10.05
N THR A 189 -12.20 -8.78 8.77
CA THR A 189 -11.47 -8.17 7.66
C THR A 189 -11.82 -6.68 7.54
N MET A 190 -11.16 -5.96 6.65
CA MET A 190 -11.49 -4.56 6.34
C MET A 190 -12.89 -4.40 5.74
N LEU A 191 -13.51 -5.51 5.32
CA LEU A 191 -14.89 -5.56 4.84
C LEU A 191 -15.93 -5.75 5.97
N GLY A 192 -15.49 -5.72 7.23
CA GLY A 192 -16.37 -5.92 8.40
C GLY A 192 -16.97 -7.33 8.50
N ALA A 193 -16.31 -8.33 7.93
CA ALA A 193 -16.80 -9.70 7.81
C ALA A 193 -15.67 -10.71 8.09
N LYS A 194 -16.02 -12.00 8.09
CA LYS A 194 -15.00 -13.05 8.14
C LYS A 194 -14.31 -13.23 6.78
N GLN A 195 -13.11 -13.72 6.84
CA GLN A 195 -12.32 -14.08 5.67
C GLN A 195 -13.01 -15.16 4.83
N THR A 196 -12.64 -15.20 3.55
CA THR A 196 -12.95 -16.29 2.64
C THR A 196 -11.69 -17.14 2.38
N MET A 197 -11.87 -18.39 1.95
CA MET A 197 -10.75 -19.23 1.52
C MET A 197 -9.97 -18.59 0.37
N VAL A 198 -10.67 -17.88 -0.53
CA VAL A 198 -10.03 -17.19 -1.66
C VAL A 198 -9.15 -16.04 -1.17
N GLY A 199 -9.65 -15.19 -0.24
CA GLY A 199 -8.87 -14.10 0.34
C GLY A 199 -7.58 -14.60 0.99
N ASN A 200 -7.67 -15.67 1.81
CA ASN A 200 -6.51 -16.27 2.44
C ASN A 200 -5.53 -16.90 1.45
N ALA A 201 -6.02 -17.55 0.39
CA ALA A 201 -5.19 -18.13 -0.64
C ALA A 201 -4.41 -17.04 -1.41
N ILE A 202 -5.03 -15.87 -1.66
CA ILE A 202 -4.39 -14.72 -2.30
C ILE A 202 -3.31 -14.13 -1.39
N ALA A 203 -3.59 -13.91 -0.10
CA ALA A 203 -2.60 -13.40 0.85
C ALA A 203 -1.38 -14.34 0.97
N SER A 204 -1.62 -15.65 1.06
CA SER A 204 -0.56 -16.66 1.09
C SER A 204 0.26 -16.66 -0.21
N LYS A 205 -0.40 -16.56 -1.37
CA LYS A 205 0.29 -16.52 -2.67
C LYS A 205 1.08 -15.23 -2.84
N CYS A 206 0.63 -14.12 -2.26
CA CYS A 206 1.38 -12.88 -2.20
C CYS A 206 2.74 -13.10 -1.52
N GLU A 207 2.77 -13.57 -0.28
CA GLU A 207 4.00 -13.85 0.48
C GLU A 207 4.95 -14.78 -0.30
N GLU A 208 4.43 -15.90 -0.83
CA GLU A 208 5.21 -16.85 -1.64
C GLU A 208 5.86 -16.16 -2.85
N THR A 209 5.11 -15.31 -3.54
CA THR A 209 5.58 -14.61 -4.75
C THR A 209 6.66 -13.59 -4.42
N LEU A 210 6.50 -12.84 -3.31
CA LEU A 210 7.46 -11.85 -2.87
C LEU A 210 8.82 -12.49 -2.57
N PHE A 211 8.86 -13.55 -1.79
CA PHE A 211 10.10 -14.28 -1.51
C PHE A 211 10.72 -14.93 -2.75
N ALA A 212 9.90 -15.40 -3.68
CA ALA A 212 10.41 -16.11 -4.87
C ALA A 212 11.03 -15.16 -5.92
N TYR A 213 10.54 -13.92 -6.03
CA TYR A 213 10.89 -13.03 -7.14
C TYR A 213 11.35 -11.63 -6.73
N GLY A 214 11.27 -11.25 -5.46
CA GLY A 214 11.50 -9.87 -5.00
C GLY A 214 12.88 -9.34 -5.38
N THR A 215 13.95 -10.02 -5.00
CA THR A 215 15.33 -9.63 -5.34
C THR A 215 15.59 -9.54 -6.85
N GLN A 216 15.02 -10.47 -7.63
CA GLN A 216 15.14 -10.42 -9.11
C GLN A 216 14.39 -9.22 -9.71
N ALA A 217 13.23 -8.87 -9.14
CA ALA A 217 12.45 -7.71 -9.58
C ALA A 217 13.16 -6.39 -9.25
N VAL A 218 13.75 -6.30 -8.05
CA VAL A 218 14.55 -5.13 -7.63
C VAL A 218 15.74 -4.92 -8.57
N ALA A 219 16.51 -5.96 -8.86
CA ALA A 219 17.60 -5.91 -9.83
C ALA A 219 17.11 -5.53 -11.25
N SER A 220 15.88 -5.91 -11.61
CA SER A 220 15.29 -5.53 -12.91
C SER A 220 14.97 -4.04 -12.96
N VAL A 221 14.39 -3.46 -11.90
CA VAL A 221 14.06 -2.02 -11.82
C VAL A 221 15.34 -1.18 -11.79
N ASP A 222 16.36 -1.62 -11.08
CA ASP A 222 17.67 -0.95 -11.05
C ASP A 222 18.29 -0.80 -12.46
N ASN A 223 17.94 -1.70 -13.37
CA ASN A 223 18.33 -1.67 -14.77
C ASN A 223 17.21 -1.25 -15.75
N HIS A 224 16.13 -0.65 -15.25
CA HIS A 224 14.98 -0.17 -16.04
C HIS A 224 14.34 -1.25 -16.94
N ALA A 225 14.39 -2.52 -16.50
CA ALA A 225 13.94 -3.67 -17.26
C ALA A 225 12.54 -4.15 -16.79
N ALA A 226 11.56 -4.14 -17.68
CA ALA A 226 10.26 -4.78 -17.44
C ALA A 226 10.40 -6.31 -17.63
N SER A 227 10.89 -6.99 -16.60
CA SER A 227 11.11 -8.44 -16.59
C SER A 227 9.89 -9.21 -16.10
N LYS A 228 9.89 -10.55 -16.31
CA LYS A 228 8.84 -11.43 -15.76
C LYS A 228 8.83 -11.46 -14.22
N ALA A 229 9.98 -11.31 -13.58
CA ALA A 229 10.05 -11.17 -12.14
C ALA A 229 9.38 -9.89 -11.67
N LEU A 230 9.65 -8.75 -12.35
CA LEU A 230 8.99 -7.49 -12.05
C LEU A 230 7.47 -7.59 -12.25
N GLU A 231 6.98 -8.20 -13.34
CA GLU A 231 5.54 -8.37 -13.57
C GLU A 231 4.87 -9.11 -12.41
N LYS A 232 5.50 -10.17 -11.87
CA LYS A 232 4.99 -10.93 -10.73
C LYS A 232 4.98 -10.11 -9.43
N ILE A 233 6.03 -9.31 -9.19
CA ILE A 233 6.11 -8.46 -7.99
C ILE A 233 5.13 -7.30 -8.08
N VAL A 234 4.94 -6.71 -9.27
CA VAL A 234 3.91 -5.68 -9.46
C VAL A 234 2.51 -6.24 -9.18
N GLU A 235 2.20 -7.45 -9.67
CA GLU A 235 0.95 -8.13 -9.36
C GLU A 235 0.81 -8.43 -7.85
N ALA A 236 1.90 -8.88 -7.21
CA ALA A 236 1.90 -9.14 -5.76
C ALA A 236 1.64 -7.86 -4.96
N ASN A 237 2.38 -6.77 -5.24
CA ASN A 237 2.27 -5.52 -4.51
C ASN A 237 0.92 -4.82 -4.71
N THR A 238 0.35 -4.87 -5.93
CA THR A 238 -0.85 -4.09 -6.26
C THR A 238 -2.14 -4.89 -6.15
N LEU A 239 -2.18 -6.08 -6.74
CA LEU A 239 -3.40 -6.90 -6.79
C LEU A 239 -3.49 -7.85 -5.60
N MET A 240 -2.46 -8.72 -5.41
CA MET A 240 -2.56 -9.75 -4.38
C MET A 240 -2.55 -9.15 -2.97
N SER A 241 -1.69 -8.15 -2.71
CA SER A 241 -1.69 -7.43 -1.44
C SER A 241 -2.97 -6.64 -1.27
N GLY A 242 -3.39 -5.84 -2.27
CA GLY A 242 -4.58 -5.00 -2.18
C GLY A 242 -5.88 -5.76 -1.92
N VAL A 243 -6.06 -6.92 -2.58
CA VAL A 243 -7.20 -7.81 -2.33
C VAL A 243 -6.99 -8.64 -1.07
N GLY A 244 -5.73 -9.01 -0.80
CA GLY A 244 -5.32 -9.84 0.33
C GLY A 244 -5.56 -9.14 1.66
N PHE A 245 -5.09 -7.89 1.84
CA PHE A 245 -5.31 -7.17 3.08
C PHE A 245 -6.78 -6.81 3.30
N GLU A 246 -7.47 -6.39 2.23
CA GLU A 246 -8.88 -6.02 2.32
C GLU A 246 -9.76 -7.21 2.74
N SER A 247 -9.53 -8.38 2.13
CA SER A 247 -10.31 -9.60 2.35
C SER A 247 -9.72 -10.53 3.43
N GLY A 248 -8.46 -10.31 3.82
CA GLY A 248 -7.75 -11.04 4.87
C GLY A 248 -7.76 -10.32 6.22
N GLY A 249 -7.74 -8.99 6.19
CA GLY A 249 -7.68 -8.13 7.37
C GLY A 249 -6.26 -7.67 7.70
N LEU A 250 -6.17 -6.58 8.45
CA LEU A 250 -4.97 -6.01 9.03
C LEU A 250 -4.90 -6.34 10.52
N ALA A 251 -3.71 -6.27 11.12
CA ALA A 251 -3.49 -6.57 12.53
C ALA A 251 -2.39 -5.67 13.13
N ALA A 252 -1.31 -6.25 13.69
CA ALA A 252 -0.31 -5.48 14.42
C ALA A 252 0.65 -4.71 13.50
N ALA A 253 1.03 -5.23 12.33
CA ALA A 253 2.04 -4.58 11.49
C ALA A 253 1.62 -3.16 11.06
N HIS A 254 0.40 -3.01 10.58
CA HIS A 254 -0.15 -1.70 10.21
C HIS A 254 -0.51 -0.83 11.42
N ALA A 255 -0.96 -1.42 12.53
CA ALA A 255 -1.19 -0.67 13.76
C ALA A 255 0.12 -0.05 14.29
N ILE A 256 1.23 -0.78 14.25
CA ILE A 256 2.56 -0.29 14.63
C ILE A 256 3.02 0.80 13.66
N HIS A 257 2.84 0.61 12.36
CA HIS A 257 3.08 1.67 11.38
C HIS A 257 2.32 2.96 11.75
N ASN A 258 1.03 2.86 12.07
CA ASN A 258 0.21 4.01 12.47
C ASN A 258 0.78 4.69 13.73
N GLY A 259 1.16 3.91 14.74
CA GLY A 259 1.83 4.41 15.94
C GLY A 259 3.13 5.15 15.64
N LEU A 260 3.97 4.61 14.75
CA LEU A 260 5.24 5.24 14.35
C LEU A 260 5.05 6.62 13.69
N THR A 261 3.89 6.88 13.07
CA THR A 261 3.61 8.19 12.46
C THR A 261 3.46 9.33 13.48
N ALA A 262 3.30 9.02 14.75
CA ALA A 262 3.22 10.01 15.82
C ALA A 262 4.59 10.54 16.29
N LEU A 263 5.67 9.84 15.96
CA LEU A 263 7.02 10.30 16.24
C LEU A 263 7.38 11.48 15.34
N ASN A 264 8.19 12.39 15.85
CA ASN A 264 8.67 13.53 15.10
C ASN A 264 10.03 13.25 14.43
N GLY A 265 10.36 14.05 13.41
CA GLY A 265 11.68 14.06 12.81
C GLY A 265 11.81 13.20 11.53
N PRO A 266 13.04 12.71 11.24
CA PRO A 266 13.36 12.10 9.94
C PRO A 266 12.60 10.81 9.61
N ILE A 267 11.95 10.17 10.56
CA ILE A 267 11.07 9.01 10.32
C ILE A 267 9.96 9.33 9.29
N HIS A 268 9.59 10.60 9.14
CA HIS A 268 8.61 11.03 8.14
C HIS A 268 9.14 11.00 6.70
N ASP A 269 10.47 10.94 6.50
CA ASP A 269 11.09 10.77 5.19
C ASP A 269 11.04 9.31 4.71
N LEU A 270 10.66 8.38 5.59
CA LEU A 270 10.44 6.98 5.24
C LEU A 270 9.08 6.79 4.58
N THR A 271 9.06 5.90 3.59
CA THR A 271 7.82 5.49 2.93
C THR A 271 6.90 4.72 3.88
N HIS A 272 5.64 4.53 3.48
CA HIS A 272 4.70 3.68 4.19
C HIS A 272 5.26 2.26 4.40
N GLY A 273 5.64 1.60 3.32
CA GLY A 273 6.14 0.22 3.38
C GLY A 273 7.45 0.06 4.17
N GLU A 274 8.35 1.05 4.15
CA GLU A 274 9.55 1.01 4.99
C GLU A 274 9.20 0.94 6.48
N LYS A 275 8.18 1.67 6.93
CA LYS A 275 7.70 1.58 8.32
C LYS A 275 6.92 0.27 8.58
N VAL A 276 6.15 -0.20 7.58
CA VAL A 276 5.43 -1.49 7.67
C VAL A 276 6.40 -2.68 7.75
N ALA A 277 7.58 -2.63 7.10
CA ALA A 277 8.61 -3.66 7.23
C ALA A 277 8.97 -3.92 8.71
N PHE A 278 9.31 -2.85 9.43
CA PHE A 278 9.61 -2.95 10.87
C PHE A 278 8.38 -3.40 11.68
N GLY A 279 7.19 -2.90 11.33
CA GLY A 279 5.92 -3.35 11.92
C GLY A 279 5.67 -4.85 11.73
N THR A 280 5.98 -5.40 10.55
CA THR A 280 5.85 -6.83 10.24
C THR A 280 6.79 -7.68 11.09
N LEU A 281 8.06 -7.28 11.20
CA LEU A 281 9.02 -7.95 12.10
C LEU A 281 8.54 -7.87 13.55
N THR A 282 8.00 -6.73 13.97
CA THR A 282 7.48 -6.56 15.34
C THR A 282 6.25 -7.45 15.58
N GLN A 283 5.34 -7.59 14.60
CA GLN A 283 4.22 -8.53 14.73
C GLN A 283 4.69 -9.97 14.86
N LEU A 284 5.64 -10.41 14.03
CA LEU A 284 6.21 -11.76 14.13
C LEU A 284 6.84 -12.00 15.50
N TYR A 285 7.49 -10.98 16.08
CA TYR A 285 8.06 -11.06 17.41
C TYR A 285 6.99 -11.17 18.51
N LEU A 286 5.93 -10.36 18.44
CA LEU A 286 4.75 -10.44 19.31
C LEU A 286 4.07 -11.81 19.26
N GLU A 287 4.00 -12.42 18.09
CA GLU A 287 3.43 -13.75 17.88
C GLU A 287 4.33 -14.90 18.40
N GLY A 288 5.57 -14.60 18.79
CA GLY A 288 6.55 -15.62 19.16
C GLY A 288 6.92 -16.53 17.98
N ALA A 289 7.03 -15.97 16.78
CA ALA A 289 7.48 -16.72 15.61
C ALA A 289 8.80 -17.43 15.90
N ASP A 290 8.92 -18.69 15.40
CA ASP A 290 10.18 -19.39 15.54
C ASP A 290 11.32 -18.71 14.76
N GLN A 291 12.55 -19.05 15.11
CA GLN A 291 13.73 -18.41 14.53
C GLN A 291 13.77 -18.55 13.00
N GLU A 292 13.38 -19.71 12.46
CA GLU A 292 13.41 -19.96 11.00
C GLU A 292 12.49 -18.98 10.26
N ARG A 293 11.27 -18.79 10.75
CA ARG A 293 10.31 -17.85 10.16
C ARG A 293 10.75 -16.39 10.34
N PHE A 294 11.20 -16.02 11.53
CA PHE A 294 11.67 -14.65 11.78
C PHE A 294 12.89 -14.31 10.94
N ASP A 295 13.91 -15.19 10.91
CA ASP A 295 15.13 -14.97 10.13
C ASP A 295 14.85 -14.90 8.63
N LYS A 296 13.85 -15.63 8.13
CA LYS A 296 13.44 -15.56 6.73
C LYS A 296 13.01 -14.13 6.33
N PHE A 297 12.20 -13.47 7.15
CA PHE A 297 11.74 -12.09 6.91
C PHE A 297 12.89 -11.11 7.12
N LEU A 298 13.58 -11.18 8.25
CA LEU A 298 14.71 -10.32 8.58
C LEU A 298 15.77 -10.32 7.47
N LYS A 299 16.17 -11.50 7.01
CA LYS A 299 17.15 -11.64 5.93
C LYS A 299 16.68 -11.00 4.64
N PHE A 300 15.42 -11.20 4.28
CA PHE A 300 14.85 -10.63 3.07
C PHE A 300 14.77 -9.10 3.15
N ASP A 301 14.35 -8.56 4.30
CA ASP A 301 14.33 -7.11 4.52
C ASP A 301 15.74 -6.50 4.43
N LEU A 302 16.75 -7.15 5.02
CA LEU A 302 18.14 -6.74 4.90
C LEU A 302 18.66 -6.79 3.46
N GLU A 303 18.31 -7.83 2.69
CA GLU A 303 18.67 -7.94 1.26
C GLU A 303 18.05 -6.83 0.41
N LEU A 304 16.88 -6.34 0.80
CA LEU A 304 16.16 -5.26 0.11
C LEU A 304 16.51 -3.86 0.64
N GLY A 305 17.33 -3.75 1.68
CA GLY A 305 17.70 -2.48 2.32
C GLY A 305 16.53 -1.83 3.07
N LEU A 306 15.60 -2.64 3.59
CA LEU A 306 14.46 -2.20 4.36
C LEU A 306 14.85 -1.99 5.85
N PRO A 307 14.15 -1.11 6.59
CA PRO A 307 14.42 -0.87 8.00
C PRO A 307 14.18 -2.09 8.87
N THR A 308 15.19 -2.46 9.65
CA THR A 308 15.14 -3.57 10.61
C THR A 308 15.57 -3.16 12.03
N THR A 309 16.06 -1.91 12.16
CA THR A 309 16.52 -1.33 13.44
C THR A 309 15.93 0.06 13.65
N PHE A 310 16.01 0.57 14.89
CA PHE A 310 15.66 1.97 15.19
C PHE A 310 16.54 2.97 14.42
N ALA A 311 17.80 2.61 14.19
CA ALA A 311 18.68 3.45 13.38
C ALA A 311 18.21 3.53 11.92
N ASP A 312 17.76 2.42 11.32
CA ASP A 312 17.21 2.39 9.97
C ASP A 312 15.87 3.18 9.89
N LEU A 313 15.08 3.16 10.97
CA LEU A 313 13.87 3.97 11.11
C LEU A 313 14.16 5.48 11.32
N GLN A 314 15.43 5.88 11.33
CA GLN A 314 15.88 7.26 11.57
C GLN A 314 15.55 7.78 12.99
N ILE A 315 15.42 6.87 13.96
CA ILE A 315 15.13 7.17 15.39
C ILE A 315 16.14 6.46 16.31
N PRO A 316 17.48 6.60 16.11
CA PRO A 316 18.49 5.84 16.85
C PRO A 316 18.46 6.09 18.37
N ASP A 317 18.01 7.27 18.78
CA ASP A 317 18.00 7.73 20.17
C ASP A 317 16.56 7.81 20.74
N VAL A 318 15.62 7.04 20.16
CA VAL A 318 14.21 7.04 20.60
C VAL A 318 14.11 6.66 22.08
N SER A 319 13.39 7.47 22.85
CA SER A 319 13.18 7.24 24.28
C SER A 319 12.10 6.19 24.59
N ASP A 320 12.12 5.66 25.80
CA ASP A 320 11.08 4.74 26.27
C ASP A 320 9.69 5.40 26.30
N GLU A 321 9.62 6.71 26.57
CA GLU A 321 8.39 7.48 26.53
C GLU A 321 7.83 7.59 25.11
N GLU A 322 8.66 7.84 24.12
CA GLU A 322 8.27 7.88 22.71
C GLU A 322 7.83 6.50 22.21
N LEU A 323 8.56 5.44 22.54
CA LEU A 323 8.15 4.07 22.23
C LEU A 323 6.80 3.72 22.90
N MET A 324 6.58 4.17 24.13
CA MET A 324 5.31 3.98 24.83
C MET A 324 4.17 4.74 24.13
N GLN A 325 4.42 5.92 23.58
CA GLN A 325 3.45 6.65 22.76
C GLN A 325 3.08 5.84 21.50
N VAL A 326 4.08 5.28 20.82
CA VAL A 326 3.83 4.36 19.67
C VAL A 326 2.97 3.19 20.12
N GLY A 327 3.33 2.51 21.22
CA GLY A 327 2.56 1.39 21.76
C GLY A 327 1.11 1.74 22.07
N GLN A 328 0.87 2.88 22.74
CA GLN A 328 -0.47 3.34 23.08
C GLN A 328 -1.34 3.62 21.85
N LEU A 329 -0.77 4.22 20.82
CA LEU A 329 -1.49 4.50 19.57
C LEU A 329 -1.76 3.21 18.80
N SER A 330 -0.77 2.32 18.71
CA SER A 330 -0.91 1.02 18.04
C SER A 330 -1.99 0.13 18.68
N THR A 331 -2.20 0.25 19.99
CA THR A 331 -3.21 -0.54 20.73
C THR A 331 -4.53 0.21 20.94
N ALA A 332 -4.74 1.33 20.25
CA ALA A 332 -5.98 2.09 20.33
C ALA A 332 -7.18 1.21 19.88
N PRO A 333 -8.36 1.31 20.54
CA PRO A 333 -9.51 0.44 20.27
C PRO A 333 -10.06 0.52 18.83
N ASN A 334 -9.75 1.57 18.11
CA ASN A 334 -10.18 1.80 16.72
C ASN A 334 -9.10 1.46 15.69
N ASP A 335 -7.95 0.93 16.10
CA ASP A 335 -6.89 0.47 15.20
C ASP A 335 -6.91 -1.06 15.03
N THR A 336 -6.14 -1.57 14.09
CA THR A 336 -6.14 -2.95 13.63
C THR A 336 -5.50 -3.94 14.61
N MET A 337 -4.77 -3.48 15.62
CA MET A 337 -4.21 -4.33 16.69
C MET A 337 -5.27 -5.20 17.37
N VAL A 338 -6.51 -4.71 17.48
CA VAL A 338 -7.64 -5.45 18.06
C VAL A 338 -7.97 -6.75 17.30
N GLN A 339 -7.43 -6.92 16.10
CA GLN A 339 -7.63 -8.13 15.29
C GLN A 339 -6.60 -9.23 15.60
N MET A 340 -5.61 -8.95 16.46
CA MET A 340 -4.69 -10.00 16.93
C MET A 340 -5.43 -11.12 17.65
N PRO A 341 -4.94 -12.39 17.57
CA PRO A 341 -5.61 -13.54 18.21
C PRO A 341 -5.45 -13.59 19.73
N PHE A 342 -4.75 -12.62 20.32
CA PHE A 342 -4.53 -12.43 21.75
C PHE A 342 -4.50 -10.94 22.08
N THR A 343 -4.70 -10.59 23.34
CA THR A 343 -4.60 -9.21 23.80
C THR A 343 -3.16 -8.76 23.75
N VAL A 344 -2.93 -7.56 23.22
CA VAL A 344 -1.62 -6.88 23.15
C VAL A 344 -1.75 -5.57 23.91
N GLU A 345 -0.90 -5.38 24.93
CA GLU A 345 -0.79 -4.14 25.68
C GLU A 345 0.27 -3.22 25.05
N ALA A 346 0.20 -1.92 25.33
CA ALA A 346 1.17 -0.97 24.81
C ALA A 346 2.63 -1.33 25.18
N SER A 347 2.83 -1.85 26.37
CA SER A 347 4.13 -2.36 26.85
C SER A 347 4.64 -3.54 26.04
N ASP A 348 3.76 -4.42 25.59
CA ASP A 348 4.16 -5.58 24.77
C ASP A 348 4.70 -5.12 23.42
N VAL A 349 4.08 -4.09 22.81
CA VAL A 349 4.58 -3.47 21.58
C VAL A 349 5.98 -2.90 21.78
N VAL A 350 6.19 -2.16 22.87
CA VAL A 350 7.51 -1.57 23.20
C VAL A 350 8.57 -2.64 23.34
N GLU A 351 8.30 -3.69 24.11
CA GLU A 351 9.24 -4.79 24.31
C GLU A 351 9.53 -5.55 23.02
N ALA A 352 8.53 -5.76 22.17
CA ALA A 352 8.71 -6.40 20.86
C ALA A 352 9.56 -5.53 19.92
N MET A 353 9.31 -4.23 19.83
CA MET A 353 10.12 -3.30 19.03
C MET A 353 11.60 -3.29 19.46
N LYS A 354 11.85 -3.23 20.79
CA LYS A 354 13.21 -3.34 21.35
C LYS A 354 13.86 -4.70 21.05
N GLY A 355 13.06 -5.78 21.12
CA GLY A 355 13.52 -7.12 20.81
C GLY A 355 13.92 -7.26 19.34
N VAL A 356 13.12 -6.72 18.41
CA VAL A 356 13.42 -6.70 16.97
C VAL A 356 14.71 -5.91 16.71
N ASP A 357 14.83 -4.70 17.24
CA ASP A 357 16.03 -3.86 17.09
C ASP A 357 17.29 -4.58 17.60
N ALA A 358 17.23 -5.13 18.80
CA ALA A 358 18.35 -5.84 19.41
C ALA A 358 18.75 -7.10 18.60
N TYR A 359 17.76 -7.91 18.17
CA TYR A 359 18.02 -9.12 17.40
C TYR A 359 18.53 -8.80 16.00
N SER A 360 18.00 -7.78 15.33
CA SER A 360 18.47 -7.35 14.02
C SER A 360 19.93 -6.92 14.04
N ARG A 361 20.33 -6.12 15.05
CA ARG A 361 21.73 -5.74 15.24
C ARG A 361 22.64 -6.94 15.51
N TYR A 362 22.18 -7.88 16.34
CA TYR A 362 22.90 -9.12 16.60
C TYR A 362 23.07 -9.94 15.31
N TYR A 363 22.00 -10.10 14.52
CA TYR A 363 22.01 -10.85 13.27
C TYR A 363 22.98 -10.24 12.25
N GLN A 364 22.94 -8.95 12.05
CA GLN A 364 23.82 -8.22 11.13
C GLN A 364 25.29 -8.39 11.52
N ALA A 365 25.62 -8.26 12.82
CA ALA A 365 26.99 -8.40 13.30
C ALA A 365 27.57 -9.80 13.11
N HIS A 366 26.73 -10.86 13.10
CA HIS A 366 27.19 -12.25 13.07
C HIS A 366 27.03 -12.93 11.71
N HIS A 367 26.18 -12.41 10.81
CA HIS A 367 25.82 -13.08 9.56
C HIS A 367 26.04 -12.24 8.29
N VAL A 368 26.02 -10.91 8.37
CA VAL A 368 26.13 -10.03 7.19
C VAL A 368 27.55 -9.49 7.00
N ASN A 369 28.33 -9.29 8.06
CA ASN A 369 29.67 -8.73 8.02
C ASN A 369 30.79 -9.80 7.94
N LYS A 370 30.50 -10.99 7.49
CA LYS A 370 31.43 -12.06 7.18
C LYS A 370 31.44 -12.34 5.67
#